data_8a1699c6c4d25ca8c3f4d12473f040f7
#
_entry.id   8a1699c6c4d25ca8c3f4d12473f040f7
#
_cell.length_a   1.000
_cell.length_b   1.000
_cell.length_c   1.000
_cell.angle_alpha   90.00
_cell.angle_beta   90.00
_cell.angle_gamma   90.00
#
_symmetry.space_group_name_H-M   'P 1'
#
loop_
_entity.id
_entity.type
_entity.pdbx_description
1 polymer ?
#
loop_
_entity_poly.entity_id
_entity_poly.type
_entity_poly.pdbx_seq_one_letter_code
_entity_poly.pdbx_strand_id
1 'polypeptide(L)'
;MNKDVLKAANDAELLSYIINVTPELRDNIDLPVQGESIAPIGKIIVNNSRYRNAFINTVNVIGLTVIKRNGWENPWKFTKRGSLRFGQQVRELVLDLCNVYDYNENFSDKERFLKTVVPNVFNYMHELNFQKFYQTTTSDSQLAMAFDTEGGLYQFIDASIGMLFESLKYDTYIVDKYQLCRRILDGTVTSVKITDYASLTPRARVAFMKNISNKMTFRSPNYNPAGVRVATSFENQILIMNTEFEADMSTDVLATSYFRNEAEFRSNLAICDSFSDADEARLTELLGSAYVPFNETEKAALAKVPAVIISREWFMDYDYILDSGSNMKETEFYNPTTLENNHFLHAWRVFSTSPFENAVVFTTDTPAVTAVAVSPESATMYKGQKLQLSAAVTATGFANKAVLWSIDSSSASKGASINQKGELNVPSDYPTVEGVQGVYTLTISTALAEGETLVIGDVEYTPAAGDDTASEQGAAIDAACEADEELNALYTITNSDGVVTFTEKSGHYGVGAPVVDDSDLATGEVLEATTTKGVTPSSPITVTATSVFDDSVSDTASITIA
;
A
#
# COMPACT_ATOMS: atom_id res chain seq x y z
N MET A 1 -33.80 29.65 12.81
CA MET A 1 -33.22 29.45 14.15
C MET A 1 -32.35 30.66 14.44
N ASN A 2 -32.72 31.49 15.41
CA ASN A 2 -32.03 32.75 15.70
C ASN A 2 -30.57 32.45 16.11
N LYS A 3 -29.65 33.16 15.46
CA LYS A 3 -28.20 33.06 15.75
C LYS A 3 -27.80 33.82 17.03
N ASP A 4 -28.70 34.02 17.95
CA ASP A 4 -28.36 34.53 19.27
C ASP A 4 -27.78 33.40 20.10
N VAL A 5 -26.52 33.31 19.96
CA VAL A 5 -25.63 32.40 20.59
C VAL A 5 -25.75 32.57 22.11
N LEU A 6 -25.95 31.47 22.82
CA LEU A 6 -25.84 31.36 24.26
C LEU A 6 -24.65 32.18 24.78
N LYS A 7 -24.93 33.31 25.33
CA LYS A 7 -24.00 34.08 26.17
C LYS A 7 -24.37 33.86 27.63
N ALA A 8 -24.51 32.60 28.03
CA ALA A 8 -24.76 32.30 29.42
C ALA A 8 -23.51 32.71 30.22
N ALA A 9 -23.63 33.67 31.07
CA ALA A 9 -22.55 34.17 31.93
C ALA A 9 -22.40 33.33 33.19
N ASN A 10 -23.43 32.51 33.53
CA ASN A 10 -23.45 31.65 34.72
C ASN A 10 -24.42 30.48 34.57
N ASP A 11 -24.37 29.52 35.48
CA ASP A 11 -25.17 28.30 35.46
C ASP A 11 -26.68 28.55 35.52
N ALA A 12 -27.13 29.63 36.18
CA ALA A 12 -28.54 29.99 36.28
C ALA A 12 -29.10 30.41 34.90
N GLU A 13 -28.35 31.19 34.11
CA GLU A 13 -28.70 31.55 32.76
C GLU A 13 -28.71 30.34 31.81
N LEU A 14 -27.73 29.45 31.96
CA LEU A 14 -27.66 28.20 31.21
C LEU A 14 -28.87 27.32 31.52
N LEU A 15 -29.19 27.13 32.80
CA LEU A 15 -30.35 26.37 33.24
C LEU A 15 -31.67 26.99 32.75
N SER A 16 -31.80 28.33 32.83
CA SER A 16 -32.97 29.05 32.29
C SER A 16 -33.17 28.79 30.79
N TYR A 17 -32.07 28.75 30.04
CA TYR A 17 -32.12 28.45 28.61
C TYR A 17 -32.59 27.00 28.37
N ILE A 18 -32.02 26.02 29.10
CA ILE A 18 -32.40 24.61 29.01
C ILE A 18 -33.90 24.43 29.32
N ILE A 19 -34.36 25.02 30.39
CA ILE A 19 -35.79 24.97 30.78
C ILE A 19 -36.69 25.59 29.68
N ASN A 20 -36.33 26.74 29.12
CA ASN A 20 -37.12 27.40 28.08
C ASN A 20 -37.17 26.63 26.78
N VAL A 21 -36.12 25.94 26.39
CA VAL A 21 -36.04 25.16 25.14
C VAL A 21 -36.71 23.78 25.27
N THR A 22 -36.81 23.26 26.49
CA THR A 22 -37.36 21.92 26.76
C THR A 22 -38.84 22.04 27.16
N PRO A 23 -39.83 21.65 26.33
CA PRO A 23 -41.25 21.80 26.63
C PRO A 23 -41.69 21.16 27.95
N GLU A 24 -41.17 19.96 28.25
CA GLU A 24 -41.48 19.19 29.46
C GLU A 24 -41.01 19.89 30.75
N LEU A 25 -39.91 20.64 30.68
CA LEU A 25 -39.37 21.39 31.82
C LEU A 25 -40.05 22.76 31.93
N ARG A 26 -40.21 23.48 30.84
CA ARG A 26 -40.79 24.81 30.77
C ARG A 26 -42.18 24.92 31.40
N ASP A 27 -42.99 23.89 31.15
CA ASP A 27 -44.40 23.89 31.59
C ASP A 27 -44.56 23.44 33.07
N ASN A 28 -43.50 22.92 33.68
CA ASN A 28 -43.58 22.27 34.99
C ASN A 28 -42.52 22.74 36.02
N ILE A 29 -41.53 23.53 35.63
CA ILE A 29 -40.44 24.00 36.49
C ILE A 29 -40.28 25.48 36.38
N ASP A 30 -40.22 26.17 37.52
CA ASP A 30 -39.99 27.61 37.58
C ASP A 30 -38.55 27.97 37.15
N LEU A 31 -38.41 29.13 36.50
CA LEU A 31 -37.09 29.60 36.06
C LEU A 31 -36.23 30.00 37.29
N PRO A 32 -34.92 29.70 37.26
CA PRO A 32 -34.02 30.11 38.31
C PRO A 32 -33.93 31.63 38.42
N VAL A 33 -33.95 32.15 39.63
CA VAL A 33 -33.77 33.56 39.96
C VAL A 33 -32.27 33.87 39.99
N GLN A 34 -31.89 34.98 39.35
CA GLN A 34 -30.50 35.40 39.28
C GLN A 34 -29.95 35.71 40.66
N GLY A 35 -28.85 35.05 41.08
CA GLY A 35 -28.23 35.18 42.41
C GLY A 35 -28.71 34.16 43.44
N GLU A 36 -29.67 33.29 43.12
CA GLU A 36 -30.08 32.19 43.98
C GLU A 36 -29.43 30.86 43.53
N SER A 37 -29.35 29.94 44.50
CA SER A 37 -28.80 28.58 44.24
C SER A 37 -29.73 27.80 43.29
N ILE A 38 -29.18 27.18 42.28
CA ILE A 38 -29.90 26.30 41.33
C ILE A 38 -30.19 24.91 41.91
N ALA A 39 -29.61 24.57 43.08
CA ALA A 39 -29.73 23.25 43.69
C ALA A 39 -31.15 22.76 43.94
N PRO A 40 -32.13 23.60 44.35
CA PRO A 40 -33.53 23.18 44.49
C PRO A 40 -34.16 22.71 43.20
N ILE A 41 -33.90 23.43 42.12
CA ILE A 41 -34.41 23.11 40.75
C ILE A 41 -33.72 21.83 40.26
N GLY A 42 -32.40 21.69 40.46
CA GLY A 42 -31.64 20.50 40.14
C GLY A 42 -32.19 19.24 40.82
N LYS A 43 -32.59 19.33 42.12
CA LYS A 43 -33.24 18.22 42.84
C LYS A 43 -34.57 17.78 42.21
N ILE A 44 -35.37 18.72 41.72
CA ILE A 44 -36.64 18.40 41.02
C ILE A 44 -36.34 17.67 39.74
N ILE A 45 -35.35 18.13 38.96
CA ILE A 45 -34.96 17.51 37.69
C ILE A 45 -34.39 16.10 37.91
N VAL A 46 -33.45 15.93 38.85
CA VAL A 46 -32.78 14.64 39.11
C VAL A 46 -33.75 13.58 39.65
N ASN A 47 -34.66 13.96 40.53
CA ASN A 47 -35.60 13.03 41.17
C ASN A 47 -36.76 12.57 40.28
N ASN A 48 -36.98 13.22 39.15
CA ASN A 48 -38.01 12.86 38.20
C ASN A 48 -37.39 12.35 36.90
N SER A 49 -37.54 11.06 36.61
CA SER A 49 -36.93 10.40 35.44
C SER A 49 -37.33 11.07 34.11
N ARG A 50 -38.56 11.56 33.98
CA ARG A 50 -39.04 12.25 32.77
C ARG A 50 -38.33 13.59 32.59
N TYR A 51 -38.22 14.39 33.64
CA TYR A 51 -37.52 15.68 33.58
C TYR A 51 -36.02 15.52 33.39
N ARG A 52 -35.43 14.52 34.00
CA ARG A 52 -34.01 14.18 33.84
C ARG A 52 -33.70 13.81 32.38
N ASN A 53 -34.47 12.91 31.78
CA ASN A 53 -34.25 12.50 30.39
C ASN A 53 -34.44 13.68 29.43
N ALA A 54 -35.49 14.48 29.62
CA ALA A 54 -35.72 15.67 28.80
C ALA A 54 -34.59 16.70 28.97
N PHE A 55 -34.08 16.89 30.18
CA PHE A 55 -32.92 17.74 30.47
C PHE A 55 -31.66 17.25 29.77
N ILE A 56 -31.30 15.96 29.88
CA ILE A 56 -30.10 15.39 29.28
C ILE A 56 -30.17 15.47 27.76
N ASN A 57 -31.32 15.17 27.13
CA ASN A 57 -31.50 15.32 25.68
C ASN A 57 -31.23 16.76 25.20
N THR A 58 -31.69 17.75 25.98
CA THR A 58 -31.44 19.15 25.64
C THR A 58 -29.99 19.55 25.88
N VAL A 59 -29.37 19.03 26.93
CA VAL A 59 -27.95 19.22 27.23
C VAL A 59 -27.07 18.71 26.09
N ASN A 60 -27.39 17.55 25.50
CA ASN A 60 -26.69 17.01 24.35
C ASN A 60 -26.73 17.97 23.14
N VAL A 61 -27.87 18.58 22.87
CA VAL A 61 -28.02 19.57 21.78
C VAL A 61 -27.22 20.86 22.09
N ILE A 62 -27.16 21.25 23.35
CA ILE A 62 -26.40 22.43 23.80
C ILE A 62 -24.91 22.17 23.78
N GLY A 63 -24.48 20.99 24.23
CA GLY A 63 -23.09 20.53 24.17
C GLY A 63 -22.49 20.70 22.79
N LEU A 64 -23.20 20.26 21.76
CA LEU A 64 -22.82 20.48 20.36
C LEU A 64 -22.55 21.94 19.98
N THR A 65 -23.23 22.87 20.63
CA THR A 65 -23.10 24.31 20.34
C THR A 65 -21.97 24.96 21.14
N VAL A 66 -21.75 24.51 22.37
CA VAL A 66 -20.72 25.05 23.30
C VAL A 66 -19.31 24.56 22.88
N ILE A 67 -19.16 23.31 22.50
CA ILE A 67 -17.88 22.72 22.11
C ILE A 67 -17.27 23.38 20.88
N LYS A 68 -18.09 23.87 19.97
CA LYS A 68 -17.59 24.66 18.81
C LYS A 68 -16.81 25.92 19.20
N ARG A 69 -16.83 26.33 20.46
CA ARG A 69 -16.22 27.58 20.91
C ARG A 69 -14.90 27.45 21.66
N ASN A 70 -14.68 26.37 22.40
CA ASN A 70 -13.55 26.28 23.36
C ASN A 70 -12.63 25.08 23.14
N GLY A 71 -12.93 24.19 22.17
CA GLY A 71 -12.12 23.00 21.94
C GLY A 71 -10.91 23.24 21.04
N TRP A 72 -9.94 22.36 21.14
CA TRP A 72 -8.84 22.26 20.18
C TRP A 72 -9.38 22.11 18.76
N GLU A 73 -8.87 22.90 17.83
CA GLU A 73 -9.25 22.81 16.43
C GLU A 73 -8.21 22.02 15.64
N ASN A 74 -8.67 21.00 14.91
CA ASN A 74 -7.80 20.25 14.01
C ASN A 74 -7.17 21.21 12.97
N PRO A 75 -5.82 21.33 12.94
CA PRO A 75 -5.12 22.18 11.98
C PRO A 75 -5.27 21.69 10.53
N TRP A 76 -5.63 20.41 10.35
CA TRP A 76 -5.79 19.79 9.03
C TRP A 76 -7.25 19.68 8.57
N LYS A 77 -8.05 20.73 8.79
CA LYS A 77 -9.46 20.77 8.33
C LYS A 77 -9.62 20.65 6.82
N PHE A 78 -8.55 20.89 6.08
CA PHE A 78 -8.53 20.81 4.61
C PHE A 78 -8.62 19.36 4.07
N THR A 79 -8.35 18.35 4.87
CA THR A 79 -8.41 16.93 4.46
C THR A 79 -9.82 16.50 4.09
N LYS A 80 -10.82 17.09 4.76
CA LYS A 80 -12.21 16.74 4.59
C LYS A 80 -12.80 17.27 3.29
N ARG A 81 -13.30 16.35 2.44
CA ARG A 81 -13.85 16.65 1.10
C ARG A 81 -15.36 16.85 1.10
N GLY A 82 -16.08 16.11 1.91
CA GLY A 82 -17.53 16.17 1.93
C GLY A 82 -18.20 15.07 2.71
N SER A 83 -19.48 14.86 2.40
CA SER A 83 -20.30 13.86 3.09
C SER A 83 -20.97 12.92 2.11
N LEU A 84 -21.01 11.63 2.45
CA LEU A 84 -21.61 10.55 1.67
C LEU A 84 -22.90 10.07 2.34
N ARG A 85 -23.88 9.68 1.54
CA ARG A 85 -25.05 8.96 2.04
C ARG A 85 -24.77 7.47 2.15
N PHE A 86 -25.51 6.79 3.00
CA PHE A 86 -25.39 5.34 3.17
C PHE A 86 -25.48 4.61 1.82
N GLY A 87 -24.54 3.71 1.57
CA GLY A 87 -24.44 2.96 0.31
C GLY A 87 -23.75 3.68 -0.84
N GLN A 88 -23.33 4.94 -0.68
CA GLN A 88 -22.52 5.63 -1.68
C GLN A 88 -21.04 5.27 -1.52
N GLN A 89 -20.38 5.09 -2.65
CA GLN A 89 -18.93 4.91 -2.76
C GLN A 89 -18.34 6.03 -3.62
N VAL A 90 -17.13 6.45 -3.29
CA VAL A 90 -16.41 7.44 -4.10
C VAL A 90 -15.53 6.69 -5.09
N ARG A 91 -15.75 7.00 -6.38
CA ARG A 91 -14.91 6.51 -7.47
C ARG A 91 -14.24 7.68 -8.14
N GLU A 92 -12.94 7.66 -8.15
CA GLU A 92 -12.11 8.64 -8.83
C GLU A 92 -11.79 8.13 -10.24
N LEU A 93 -12.08 8.96 -11.25
CA LEU A 93 -11.84 8.65 -12.66
C LEU A 93 -11.00 9.77 -13.26
N VAL A 94 -9.86 9.42 -13.83
CA VAL A 94 -8.98 10.38 -14.50
C VAL A 94 -8.72 9.91 -15.93
N LEU A 95 -8.85 10.85 -16.87
CA LEU A 95 -8.57 10.64 -18.29
C LEU A 95 -7.20 11.23 -18.62
N ASP A 96 -6.34 10.46 -19.27
CA ASP A 96 -5.09 10.98 -19.83
C ASP A 96 -5.32 11.71 -21.14
N LEU A 97 -4.27 12.35 -21.68
CA LEU A 97 -4.32 13.07 -22.95
C LEU A 97 -4.60 12.11 -24.09
N CYS A 98 -5.34 12.60 -25.10
CA CYS A 98 -5.58 11.83 -26.32
C CYS A 98 -4.29 11.66 -27.11
N ASN A 99 -4.20 10.53 -27.83
CA ASN A 99 -3.12 10.31 -28.77
C ASN A 99 -3.16 11.31 -29.93
N VAL A 100 -1.99 11.78 -30.35
CA VAL A 100 -1.82 12.66 -31.50
C VAL A 100 -1.46 11.80 -32.70
N TYR A 101 -2.05 12.10 -33.84
CA TYR A 101 -1.77 11.44 -35.11
C TYR A 101 -1.31 12.46 -36.16
N ASP A 102 -0.34 12.08 -37.00
CA ASP A 102 0.12 12.92 -38.09
C ASP A 102 -0.98 13.08 -39.15
N TYR A 103 -1.11 14.27 -39.68
CA TYR A 103 -1.98 14.54 -40.80
C TYR A 103 -1.37 13.92 -42.09
N ASN A 104 -2.10 12.98 -42.67
CA ASN A 104 -1.69 12.34 -43.92
C ASN A 104 -2.74 12.65 -45.00
N GLU A 105 -2.31 13.31 -46.07
CA GLU A 105 -3.18 13.67 -47.20
C GLU A 105 -3.71 12.43 -47.98
N ASN A 106 -3.02 11.30 -47.85
CA ASN A 106 -3.46 10.03 -48.46
C ASN A 106 -4.42 9.27 -47.53
N PHE A 107 -5.70 9.63 -47.58
CA PHE A 107 -6.80 8.97 -46.84
C PHE A 107 -7.11 7.53 -47.30
N SER A 108 -6.19 6.81 -47.92
CA SER A 108 -6.41 5.45 -48.39
C SER A 108 -6.45 4.38 -47.29
N ASP A 109 -6.03 4.71 -46.05
CA ASP A 109 -6.09 3.81 -44.91
C ASP A 109 -7.48 3.80 -44.28
N LYS A 110 -8.39 3.00 -44.84
CA LYS A 110 -9.71 2.71 -44.25
C LYS A 110 -9.62 2.26 -42.79
N GLU A 111 -8.52 1.62 -42.39
CA GLU A 111 -8.28 1.16 -41.05
C GLU A 111 -8.10 2.30 -40.04
N ARG A 112 -7.53 3.45 -40.43
CA ARG A 112 -7.39 4.61 -39.52
C ARG A 112 -8.72 5.33 -39.29
N PHE A 113 -9.60 5.39 -40.27
CA PHE A 113 -10.91 6.05 -40.15
C PHE A 113 -11.91 5.25 -39.30
N LEU A 114 -11.80 3.93 -39.31
CA LEU A 114 -12.71 3.03 -38.61
C LEU A 114 -12.11 2.48 -37.28
N LYS A 115 -10.87 2.85 -36.95
CA LYS A 115 -10.21 2.38 -35.74
C LYS A 115 -10.83 3.04 -34.50
N THR A 116 -11.45 2.25 -33.65
CA THR A 116 -11.91 2.70 -32.36
C THR A 116 -10.68 2.90 -31.45
N VAL A 117 -10.48 4.12 -30.98
CA VAL A 117 -9.44 4.45 -30.00
C VAL A 117 -10.12 4.59 -28.65
N VAL A 118 -9.81 3.67 -27.74
CA VAL A 118 -10.29 3.74 -26.35
C VAL A 118 -9.34 4.66 -25.58
N PRO A 119 -9.84 5.72 -24.93
CA PRO A 119 -9.00 6.57 -24.10
C PRO A 119 -8.45 5.79 -22.90
N ASN A 120 -7.25 6.14 -22.43
CA ASN A 120 -6.72 5.61 -21.20
C ASN A 120 -7.49 6.21 -20.01
N VAL A 121 -8.24 5.35 -19.31
CA VAL A 121 -9.03 5.72 -18.13
C VAL A 121 -8.40 5.08 -16.90
N PHE A 122 -7.96 5.91 -15.98
CA PHE A 122 -7.51 5.48 -14.67
C PHE A 122 -8.69 5.54 -13.70
N ASN A 123 -8.86 4.50 -12.90
CA ASN A 123 -9.96 4.38 -11.95
C ASN A 123 -9.44 3.91 -10.60
N TYR A 124 -9.85 4.62 -9.54
CA TYR A 124 -9.56 4.23 -8.16
C TYR A 124 -10.83 4.33 -7.33
N MET A 125 -11.04 3.38 -6.42
CA MET A 125 -12.22 3.32 -5.56
C MET A 125 -11.82 3.55 -4.10
N HIS A 126 -12.52 4.48 -3.44
CA HIS A 126 -12.34 4.78 -2.04
C HIS A 126 -13.45 4.09 -1.24
N GLU A 127 -13.05 3.24 -0.29
CA GLU A 127 -13.97 2.40 0.48
C GLU A 127 -14.06 2.88 1.93
N LEU A 128 -15.21 2.60 2.56
CA LEU A 128 -15.44 2.85 3.97
C LEU A 128 -14.48 1.99 4.81
N ASN A 129 -13.58 2.62 5.55
CA ASN A 129 -12.55 1.94 6.34
C ASN A 129 -12.53 2.35 7.83
N PHE A 130 -13.39 3.28 8.22
CA PHE A 130 -13.49 3.74 9.61
C PHE A 130 -14.95 3.73 10.07
N GLN A 131 -15.28 2.82 11.00
CA GLN A 131 -16.59 2.69 11.62
C GLN A 131 -16.38 2.58 13.12
N LYS A 132 -16.45 3.70 13.84
CA LYS A 132 -16.19 3.75 15.27
C LYS A 132 -17.30 4.48 16.01
N PHE A 133 -17.37 4.21 17.30
CA PHE A 133 -18.15 4.98 18.23
C PHE A 133 -17.31 5.32 19.47
N TYR A 134 -17.61 6.44 20.06
CA TYR A 134 -17.01 6.93 21.29
C TYR A 134 -18.05 6.84 22.38
N GLN A 135 -17.65 6.45 23.58
CA GLN A 135 -18.55 6.27 24.70
C GLN A 135 -18.04 7.02 25.93
N THR A 136 -18.95 7.70 26.61
CA THR A 136 -18.73 8.21 27.97
C THR A 136 -19.94 7.87 28.83
N THR A 137 -19.71 7.73 30.13
CA THR A 137 -20.77 7.39 31.10
C THR A 137 -20.86 8.50 32.13
N THR A 138 -22.06 8.94 32.41
CA THR A 138 -22.36 9.92 33.46
C THR A 138 -23.31 9.33 34.49
N SER A 139 -23.00 9.49 35.77
CA SER A 139 -23.85 9.02 36.87
C SER A 139 -24.83 10.10 37.32
N ASP A 140 -25.99 9.64 37.86
CA ASP A 140 -26.97 10.56 38.48
C ASP A 140 -26.38 11.38 39.61
N SER A 141 -25.38 10.86 40.35
CA SER A 141 -24.68 11.58 41.40
C SER A 141 -23.83 12.72 40.85
N GLN A 142 -23.17 12.54 39.71
CA GLN A 142 -22.39 13.60 39.04
C GLN A 142 -23.31 14.72 38.56
N LEU A 143 -24.46 14.34 37.97
CA LEU A 143 -25.47 15.34 37.58
C LEU A 143 -26.01 16.13 38.79
N ALA A 144 -26.29 15.47 39.90
CA ALA A 144 -26.74 16.15 41.12
C ALA A 144 -25.66 17.11 41.67
N MET A 145 -24.39 16.70 41.66
CA MET A 145 -23.26 17.57 42.07
C MET A 145 -23.07 18.77 41.14
N ALA A 146 -23.35 18.62 39.86
CA ALA A 146 -23.27 19.73 38.90
C ALA A 146 -24.25 20.87 39.22
N PHE A 147 -25.40 20.57 39.82
CA PHE A 147 -26.35 21.59 40.29
C PHE A 147 -25.99 22.24 41.64
N ASP A 148 -25.16 21.57 42.42
CA ASP A 148 -24.76 22.07 43.76
C ASP A 148 -23.51 22.98 43.69
N THR A 149 -22.72 22.92 42.61
CA THR A 149 -21.45 23.63 42.49
C THR A 149 -21.58 24.81 41.54
N GLU A 150 -21.06 25.97 41.87
CA GLU A 150 -21.01 27.12 40.97
C GLU A 150 -20.13 26.82 39.74
N GLY A 151 -20.67 27.01 38.54
CA GLY A 151 -20.01 26.61 37.28
C GLY A 151 -20.05 25.10 37.00
N GLY A 152 -20.62 24.29 37.91
CA GLY A 152 -20.58 22.85 37.80
C GLY A 152 -21.42 22.30 36.67
N LEU A 153 -22.55 22.93 36.37
CA LEU A 153 -23.41 22.51 35.25
C LEU A 153 -22.69 22.67 33.90
N TYR A 154 -21.98 23.78 33.72
CA TYR A 154 -21.17 24.00 32.52
C TYR A 154 -20.03 22.99 32.39
N GLN A 155 -19.30 22.72 33.46
CA GLN A 155 -18.23 21.73 33.49
C GLN A 155 -18.75 20.32 33.24
N PHE A 156 -19.94 19.99 33.76
CA PHE A 156 -20.58 18.70 33.49
C PHE A 156 -20.92 18.50 32.02
N ILE A 157 -21.48 19.52 31.37
CA ILE A 157 -21.79 19.46 29.93
C ILE A 157 -20.51 19.32 29.11
N ASP A 158 -19.49 20.10 29.41
CA ASP A 158 -18.20 20.05 28.73
C ASP A 158 -17.52 18.69 28.92
N ALA A 159 -17.49 18.15 30.12
CA ALA A 159 -16.90 16.85 30.42
C ALA A 159 -17.67 15.68 29.78
N SER A 160 -19.01 15.74 29.77
CA SER A 160 -19.83 14.60 29.30
C SER A 160 -19.89 14.49 27.77
N ILE A 161 -19.97 15.61 27.08
CA ILE A 161 -20.18 15.65 25.62
C ILE A 161 -18.93 16.18 24.93
N GLY A 162 -18.27 17.19 25.51
CA GLY A 162 -17.07 17.80 24.96
C GLY A 162 -15.97 16.80 24.64
N MET A 163 -15.72 15.92 25.55
CA MET A 163 -14.68 14.90 25.41
C MET A 163 -14.90 13.97 24.21
N LEU A 164 -16.16 13.62 23.90
CA LEU A 164 -16.47 12.77 22.73
C LEU A 164 -16.07 13.45 21.41
N PHE A 165 -16.42 14.74 21.29
CA PHE A 165 -16.10 15.51 20.07
C PHE A 165 -14.62 15.87 19.96
N GLU A 166 -13.96 16.18 21.09
CA GLU A 166 -12.52 16.43 21.11
C GLU A 166 -11.75 15.16 20.72
N SER A 167 -12.17 14.00 21.23
CA SER A 167 -11.58 12.71 20.85
C SER A 167 -11.72 12.48 19.33
N LEU A 168 -12.91 12.70 18.76
CA LEU A 168 -13.12 12.51 17.32
C LEU A 168 -12.28 13.47 16.46
N LYS A 169 -12.10 14.73 16.91
CA LYS A 169 -11.26 15.72 16.21
C LYS A 169 -9.78 15.32 16.25
N TYR A 170 -9.31 14.91 17.42
CA TYR A 170 -7.94 14.46 17.61
C TYR A 170 -7.65 13.20 16.80
N ASP A 171 -8.54 12.22 16.85
CA ASP A 171 -8.42 10.97 16.12
C ASP A 171 -8.39 11.19 14.60
N THR A 172 -9.18 12.13 14.10
CA THR A 172 -9.13 12.53 12.69
C THR A 172 -7.74 13.02 12.31
N TYR A 173 -7.17 13.92 13.11
CA TYR A 173 -5.83 14.47 12.86
C TYR A 173 -4.75 13.39 12.87
N ILE A 174 -4.73 12.51 13.87
CA ILE A 174 -3.68 11.48 13.95
C ILE A 174 -3.80 10.42 12.85
N VAL A 175 -5.03 10.10 12.39
CA VAL A 175 -5.24 9.19 11.27
C VAL A 175 -4.77 9.83 9.96
N ASP A 176 -5.12 11.09 9.69
CA ASP A 176 -4.66 11.82 8.50
C ASP A 176 -3.12 11.93 8.47
N LYS A 177 -2.52 12.28 9.61
CA LYS A 177 -1.07 12.34 9.76
C LYS A 177 -0.43 10.96 9.52
N TYR A 178 -0.97 9.90 10.12
CA TYR A 178 -0.49 8.55 9.91
C TYR A 178 -0.56 8.14 8.43
N GLN A 179 -1.68 8.44 7.75
CA GLN A 179 -1.82 8.17 6.32
C GLN A 179 -0.75 8.88 5.49
N LEU A 180 -0.52 10.17 5.74
CA LEU A 180 0.52 10.92 5.04
C LEU A 180 1.90 10.29 5.25
N CYS A 181 2.27 10.04 6.51
CA CYS A 181 3.56 9.44 6.85
C CYS A 181 3.72 8.04 6.22
N ARG A 182 2.65 7.23 6.21
CA ARG A 182 2.69 5.90 5.60
C ARG A 182 2.87 5.97 4.09
N ARG A 183 2.16 6.88 3.41
CA ARG A 183 2.32 7.10 1.96
C ARG A 183 3.71 7.62 1.59
N ILE A 184 4.33 8.43 2.47
CA ILE A 184 5.74 8.85 2.30
C ILE A 184 6.66 7.62 2.40
N LEU A 185 6.50 6.80 3.42
CA LEU A 185 7.32 5.59 3.64
C LEU A 185 7.15 4.53 2.55
N ASP A 186 5.94 4.41 1.99
CA ASP A 186 5.64 3.50 0.88
C ASP A 186 6.20 4.03 -0.46
N GLY A 187 6.71 5.27 -0.48
CA GLY A 187 7.24 5.92 -1.69
C GLY A 187 6.18 6.30 -2.72
N THR A 188 4.90 6.37 -2.31
CA THR A 188 3.80 6.81 -3.19
C THR A 188 3.71 8.34 -3.29
N VAL A 189 4.34 9.07 -2.37
CA VAL A 189 4.58 10.51 -2.47
C VAL A 189 5.94 10.72 -3.14
N THR A 190 5.99 11.54 -4.19
CA THR A 190 7.22 11.78 -4.93
C THR A 190 8.28 12.43 -4.04
N SER A 191 9.44 11.78 -3.87
CA SER A 191 10.51 12.30 -3.02
C SER A 191 11.48 13.17 -3.80
N VAL A 192 11.83 14.32 -3.22
CA VAL A 192 12.78 15.28 -3.78
C VAL A 192 13.83 15.62 -2.73
N LYS A 193 15.09 15.31 -3.03
CA LYS A 193 16.22 15.65 -2.16
C LYS A 193 16.52 17.14 -2.21
N ILE A 194 16.65 17.76 -1.06
CA ILE A 194 17.25 19.07 -0.93
C ILE A 194 18.77 18.88 -0.78
N THR A 195 19.50 19.15 -1.87
CA THR A 195 20.96 19.02 -1.87
C THR A 195 21.57 20.03 -0.91
N ASP A 196 22.58 19.59 -0.14
CA ASP A 196 23.34 20.42 0.80
C ASP A 196 22.48 21.13 1.87
N TYR A 197 21.37 20.49 2.28
CA TYR A 197 20.38 21.06 3.20
C TYR A 197 21.00 21.77 4.42
N ALA A 198 22.00 21.16 5.06
CA ALA A 198 22.63 21.71 6.27
C ALA A 198 23.38 23.02 6.03
N SER A 199 23.94 23.23 4.83
CA SER A 199 24.70 24.44 4.44
C SER A 199 23.81 25.52 3.83
N LEU A 200 22.59 25.18 3.39
CA LEU A 200 21.67 26.14 2.80
C LEU A 200 21.07 27.08 3.85
N THR A 201 21.01 28.37 3.52
CA THR A 201 20.27 29.34 4.31
C THR A 201 18.75 29.00 4.24
N PRO A 202 17.94 29.35 5.27
CA PRO A 202 16.49 29.16 5.23
C PRO A 202 15.85 29.69 3.94
N ARG A 203 16.27 30.87 3.48
CA ARG A 203 15.80 31.46 2.22
C ARG A 203 16.10 30.59 0.99
N ALA A 204 17.24 29.97 0.93
CA ALA A 204 17.61 29.08 -0.18
C ALA A 204 16.79 27.79 -0.18
N ARG A 205 16.50 27.24 1.02
CA ARG A 205 15.63 26.07 1.18
C ARG A 205 14.21 26.35 0.67
N VAL A 206 13.65 27.54 1.04
CA VAL A 206 12.34 27.95 0.53
C VAL A 206 12.35 28.19 -0.97
N ALA A 207 13.37 28.83 -1.51
CA ALA A 207 13.48 29.05 -2.95
C ALA A 207 13.51 27.72 -3.73
N PHE A 208 14.15 26.69 -3.18
CA PHE A 208 14.14 25.35 -3.75
C PHE A 208 12.72 24.75 -3.75
N MET A 209 12.02 24.79 -2.61
CA MET A 209 10.65 24.29 -2.49
C MET A 209 9.70 25.03 -3.43
N LYS A 210 9.84 26.36 -3.54
CA LYS A 210 9.08 27.21 -4.46
C LYS A 210 9.30 26.81 -5.93
N ASN A 211 10.52 26.44 -6.30
CA ASN A 211 10.80 25.97 -7.66
C ASN A 211 10.02 24.70 -7.99
N ILE A 212 9.94 23.75 -7.05
CA ILE A 212 9.12 22.53 -7.22
C ILE A 212 7.64 22.88 -7.28
N SER A 213 7.15 23.73 -6.38
CA SER A 213 5.77 24.25 -6.40
C SER A 213 5.42 24.87 -7.75
N ASN A 214 6.30 25.70 -8.32
CA ASN A 214 6.12 26.29 -9.66
C ASN A 214 6.05 25.20 -10.75
N LYS A 215 6.87 24.15 -10.66
CA LYS A 215 6.84 23.04 -11.63
C LYS A 215 5.53 22.24 -11.55
N MET A 216 4.95 22.08 -10.36
CA MET A 216 3.67 21.40 -10.17
C MET A 216 2.48 22.14 -10.81
N THR A 217 2.61 23.42 -11.14
CA THR A 217 1.57 24.17 -11.88
C THR A 217 1.47 23.78 -13.36
N PHE A 218 2.45 23.08 -13.88
CA PHE A 218 2.45 22.55 -15.25
C PHE A 218 2.04 21.08 -15.24
N ARG A 219 1.39 20.62 -16.30
CA ARG A 219 1.02 19.20 -16.44
C ARG A 219 2.27 18.34 -16.51
N SER A 220 2.44 17.46 -15.53
CA SER A 220 3.57 16.54 -15.41
C SER A 220 3.11 15.21 -14.83
N PRO A 221 3.65 14.08 -15.29
CA PRO A 221 3.41 12.77 -14.70
C PRO A 221 4.30 12.49 -13.48
N ASN A 222 5.23 13.38 -13.14
CA ASN A 222 6.34 13.10 -12.23
C ASN A 222 6.00 13.30 -10.74
N TYR A 223 4.83 13.85 -10.40
CA TYR A 223 4.49 14.24 -9.04
C TYR A 223 3.33 13.43 -8.44
N ASN A 224 2.88 12.39 -9.14
CA ASN A 224 1.87 11.47 -8.64
C ASN A 224 2.26 10.01 -8.94
N PRO A 225 1.87 9.03 -8.09
CA PRO A 225 2.28 7.64 -8.26
C PRO A 225 1.65 6.94 -9.47
N ALA A 226 0.52 7.44 -9.99
CA ALA A 226 -0.14 6.87 -11.16
C ALA A 226 0.49 7.32 -12.49
N GLY A 227 1.44 8.27 -12.48
CA GLY A 227 2.09 8.77 -13.69
C GLY A 227 1.16 9.53 -14.63
N VAL A 228 0.04 10.07 -14.12
CA VAL A 228 -0.92 10.84 -14.91
C VAL A 228 -0.48 12.30 -15.02
N ARG A 229 -0.70 12.92 -16.18
CA ARG A 229 -0.31 14.31 -16.42
C ARG A 229 -1.30 15.31 -15.79
N VAL A 230 -1.12 15.57 -14.50
CA VAL A 230 -1.92 16.51 -13.72
C VAL A 230 -1.15 17.80 -13.43
N ALA A 231 -1.85 18.92 -13.38
CA ALA A 231 -1.31 20.22 -12.96
C ALA A 231 -2.05 20.68 -11.70
N THR A 232 -1.33 21.17 -10.70
CA THR A 232 -1.90 21.71 -9.45
C THR A 232 -1.59 23.19 -9.35
N SER A 233 -2.62 24.04 -9.44
CA SER A 233 -2.48 25.49 -9.29
C SER A 233 -2.01 25.87 -7.88
N PHE A 234 -1.39 27.04 -7.71
CA PHE A 234 -0.91 27.47 -6.38
C PHE A 234 -2.01 27.51 -5.31
N GLU A 235 -3.21 27.91 -5.67
CA GLU A 235 -4.36 27.97 -4.77
C GLU A 235 -4.76 26.60 -4.23
N ASN A 236 -4.45 25.54 -5.00
CA ASN A 236 -4.75 24.17 -4.66
C ASN A 236 -3.54 23.40 -4.09
N GLN A 237 -2.41 24.07 -3.87
CA GLN A 237 -1.26 23.46 -3.20
C GLN A 237 -1.32 23.78 -1.70
N ILE A 238 -1.09 22.77 -0.86
CA ILE A 238 -0.94 22.92 0.58
C ILE A 238 0.48 22.52 0.95
N LEU A 239 1.16 23.42 1.66
CA LEU A 239 2.48 23.17 2.23
C LEU A 239 2.30 22.71 3.69
N ILE A 240 2.70 21.51 4.00
CA ILE A 240 2.72 20.96 5.36
C ILE A 240 4.17 21.02 5.85
N MET A 241 4.43 21.73 6.93
CA MET A 241 5.77 21.85 7.53
C MET A 241 5.79 21.25 8.93
N ASN A 242 6.95 20.71 9.33
CA ASN A 242 7.17 20.39 10.73
C ASN A 242 7.42 21.67 11.53
N THR A 243 7.18 21.60 12.85
CA THR A 243 7.31 22.77 13.73
C THR A 243 8.72 23.34 13.80
N GLU A 244 9.76 22.50 13.68
CA GLU A 244 11.16 22.96 13.69
C GLU A 244 11.50 23.77 12.44
N PHE A 245 11.08 23.26 11.28
CA PHE A 245 11.29 23.95 10.01
C PHE A 245 10.48 25.24 9.92
N GLU A 246 9.26 25.25 10.45
CA GLU A 246 8.42 26.46 10.52
C GLU A 246 9.07 27.53 11.40
N ALA A 247 9.60 27.18 12.57
CA ALA A 247 10.28 28.10 13.46
C ALA A 247 11.53 28.72 12.83
N ASP A 248 12.34 27.94 12.11
CA ASP A 248 13.51 28.41 11.37
C ASP A 248 13.14 29.43 10.29
N MET A 249 11.95 29.28 9.73
CA MET A 249 11.48 30.03 8.56
C MET A 249 10.64 31.26 8.89
N SER A 250 10.00 31.28 10.08
CA SER A 250 8.99 32.29 10.43
C SER A 250 9.58 33.67 10.67
N THR A 251 10.88 33.76 10.94
CA THR A 251 11.50 35.02 11.35
C THR A 251 11.81 35.99 10.22
N ASP A 252 12.13 35.51 8.99
CA ASP A 252 12.63 36.46 7.96
C ASP A 252 12.18 36.22 6.51
N VAL A 253 11.57 35.10 6.15
CA VAL A 253 11.56 34.73 4.73
C VAL A 253 10.19 34.35 4.17
N LEU A 254 9.28 33.91 5.01
CA LEU A 254 8.10 33.19 4.55
C LEU A 254 7.04 34.02 3.82
N ALA A 255 6.69 35.18 4.38
CA ALA A 255 5.58 35.99 3.85
C ALA A 255 5.85 36.58 2.47
N THR A 256 7.10 36.93 2.18
CA THR A 256 7.47 37.61 0.94
C THR A 256 7.96 36.68 -0.18
N SER A 257 8.40 35.48 0.15
CA SER A 257 9.08 34.59 -0.80
C SER A 257 8.23 33.48 -1.39
N TYR A 258 7.26 32.95 -0.65
CA TYR A 258 6.48 31.78 -1.08
C TYR A 258 5.17 32.16 -1.77
N PHE A 259 4.45 33.18 -1.27
CA PHE A 259 3.19 33.63 -1.81
C PHE A 259 3.17 35.14 -2.08
N ARG A 260 2.35 35.56 -3.04
CA ARG A 260 2.19 36.98 -3.40
C ARG A 260 1.55 37.81 -2.29
N ASN A 261 0.75 37.16 -1.43
CA ASN A 261 0.06 37.80 -0.29
C ASN A 261 0.18 36.92 0.96
N GLU A 262 0.38 37.55 2.12
CA GLU A 262 0.43 36.89 3.42
C GLU A 262 -0.86 36.09 3.74
N ALA A 263 -2.01 36.56 3.26
CA ALA A 263 -3.29 35.90 3.44
C ALA A 263 -3.39 34.58 2.66
N GLU A 264 -2.89 34.52 1.42
CA GLU A 264 -2.82 33.30 0.62
C GLU A 264 -1.86 32.29 1.22
N PHE A 265 -0.72 32.78 1.72
CA PHE A 265 0.24 31.93 2.40
C PHE A 265 -0.37 31.24 3.61
N ARG A 266 -1.01 31.96 4.51
CA ARG A 266 -1.63 31.41 5.71
C ARG A 266 -2.79 30.44 5.42
N SER A 267 -3.49 30.61 4.32
CA SER A 267 -4.58 29.72 3.92
C SER A 267 -4.11 28.38 3.38
N ASN A 268 -2.87 28.32 2.88
CA ASN A 268 -2.29 27.15 2.24
C ASN A 268 -1.12 26.52 3.04
N LEU A 269 -0.89 27.04 4.25
CA LEU A 269 0.08 26.47 5.20
C LEU A 269 -0.63 25.61 6.23
N ALA A 270 -0.13 24.39 6.42
CA ALA A 270 -0.48 23.53 7.52
C ALA A 270 0.78 23.18 8.31
N ILE A 271 0.61 23.06 9.62
CA ILE A 271 1.72 22.71 10.53
C ILE A 271 1.47 21.29 11.01
N CYS A 272 2.54 20.50 11.03
CA CYS A 272 2.59 19.19 11.64
C CYS A 272 3.49 19.25 12.87
N ASP A 273 3.06 18.68 13.99
CA ASP A 273 3.88 18.58 15.21
C ASP A 273 5.21 17.89 14.95
N SER A 274 5.17 16.70 14.35
CA SER A 274 6.33 15.93 13.91
C SER A 274 5.86 14.83 12.95
N PHE A 275 6.61 14.58 11.88
CA PHE A 275 6.34 13.45 10.99
C PHE A 275 6.78 12.10 11.60
N SER A 276 7.77 12.11 12.49
CA SER A 276 8.31 10.90 13.12
C SER A 276 7.53 10.43 14.35
N ASP A 277 6.79 11.33 15.01
CA ASP A 277 6.01 11.01 16.19
C ASP A 277 4.61 10.51 15.82
N ALA A 278 4.19 9.43 16.45
CA ALA A 278 2.85 8.87 16.33
C ALA A 278 2.31 8.47 17.70
N ASP A 279 1.04 8.75 17.96
CA ASP A 279 0.34 8.20 19.13
C ASP A 279 -0.02 6.74 18.84
N GLU A 280 0.97 5.84 19.03
CA GLU A 280 0.87 4.43 18.67
C GLU A 280 -0.26 3.72 19.42
N ALA A 281 -0.46 4.05 20.70
CA ALA A 281 -1.51 3.47 21.54
C ALA A 281 -2.89 3.80 20.95
N ARG A 282 -3.12 5.08 20.64
CA ARG A 282 -4.40 5.55 20.12
C ARG A 282 -4.65 5.07 18.70
N LEU A 283 -3.64 5.05 17.82
CA LEU A 283 -3.74 4.51 16.47
C LEU A 283 -4.04 3.01 16.46
N THR A 284 -3.48 2.25 17.43
CA THR A 284 -3.79 0.82 17.59
C THR A 284 -5.27 0.60 17.94
N GLU A 285 -5.84 1.42 18.82
CA GLU A 285 -7.28 1.37 19.15
C GLU A 285 -8.16 1.71 17.95
N LEU A 286 -7.75 2.72 17.16
CA LEU A 286 -8.54 3.21 16.02
C LEU A 286 -8.49 2.28 14.82
N LEU A 287 -7.33 1.82 14.43
CA LEU A 287 -7.10 1.07 13.20
C LEU A 287 -7.01 -0.44 13.42
N GLY A 288 -6.75 -0.89 14.66
CA GLY A 288 -6.63 -2.31 14.99
C GLY A 288 -5.57 -3.03 14.15
N SER A 289 -5.95 -4.11 13.47
CA SER A 289 -5.06 -4.89 12.61
C SER A 289 -4.58 -4.16 11.35
N ALA A 290 -5.22 -3.05 10.97
CA ALA A 290 -4.78 -2.22 9.84
C ALA A 290 -3.64 -1.24 10.23
N TYR A 291 -3.37 -1.08 11.52
CA TYR A 291 -2.26 -0.26 11.98
C TYR A 291 -0.95 -1.02 11.85
N VAL A 292 0.01 -0.43 11.17
CA VAL A 292 1.40 -0.91 11.10
C VAL A 292 2.28 0.11 11.83
N PRO A 293 2.86 -0.21 12.99
CA PRO A 293 3.73 0.70 13.73
C PRO A 293 4.94 1.11 12.90
N PHE A 294 5.42 2.33 13.10
CA PHE A 294 6.68 2.76 12.50
C PHE A 294 7.85 2.13 13.25
N ASN A 295 8.76 1.47 12.53
CA ASN A 295 10.00 0.99 13.12
C ASN A 295 11.00 2.15 13.29
N GLU A 296 12.07 1.93 14.05
CA GLU A 296 13.07 2.97 14.37
C GLU A 296 13.76 3.55 13.12
N THR A 297 13.95 2.74 12.09
CA THR A 297 14.52 3.19 10.81
C THR A 297 13.55 4.12 10.07
N GLU A 298 12.26 3.77 10.06
CA GLU A 298 11.20 4.60 9.48
C GLU A 298 11.03 5.93 10.23
N LYS A 299 11.04 5.90 11.58
CA LYS A 299 11.02 7.11 12.41
C LYS A 299 12.21 8.02 12.13
N ALA A 300 13.42 7.44 12.05
CA ALA A 300 14.64 8.18 11.73
C ALA A 300 14.61 8.79 10.31
N ALA A 301 13.98 8.10 9.36
CA ALA A 301 13.79 8.63 8.01
C ALA A 301 12.77 9.78 7.99
N LEU A 302 11.62 9.62 8.66
CA LEU A 302 10.59 10.65 8.76
C LEU A 302 11.05 11.90 9.48
N ALA A 303 11.94 11.78 10.48
CA ALA A 303 12.56 12.92 11.15
C ALA A 303 13.38 13.82 10.21
N LYS A 304 13.81 13.30 9.06
CA LYS A 304 14.55 14.06 8.03
C LYS A 304 13.65 14.78 7.01
N VAL A 305 12.34 14.76 7.21
CA VAL A 305 11.36 15.43 6.36
C VAL A 305 11.09 16.84 6.90
N PRO A 306 11.56 17.91 6.24
CA PRO A 306 11.26 19.27 6.67
C PRO A 306 9.86 19.71 6.27
N ALA A 307 9.38 19.33 5.08
CA ALA A 307 8.09 19.75 4.54
C ALA A 307 7.57 18.80 3.45
N VAL A 308 6.25 18.90 3.21
CA VAL A 308 5.56 18.19 2.15
C VAL A 308 4.65 19.18 1.41
N ILE A 309 4.62 19.15 0.08
CA ILE A 309 3.63 19.88 -0.72
C ILE A 309 2.65 18.84 -1.26
N ILE A 310 1.37 19.05 -1.04
CA ILE A 310 0.30 18.20 -1.56
C ILE A 310 -0.73 19.03 -2.32
N SER A 311 -1.43 18.42 -3.26
CA SER A 311 -2.66 18.97 -3.80
C SER A 311 -3.73 19.01 -2.69
N ARG A 312 -4.52 20.08 -2.64
CA ARG A 312 -5.68 20.16 -1.73
C ARG A 312 -6.64 18.98 -1.93
N GLU A 313 -6.63 18.40 -3.11
CA GLU A 313 -7.46 17.24 -3.50
C GLU A 313 -6.81 15.89 -3.23
N TRP A 314 -5.61 15.87 -2.65
CA TRP A 314 -4.88 14.64 -2.38
C TRP A 314 -5.50 13.77 -1.28
N PHE A 315 -6.00 14.39 -0.18
CA PHE A 315 -6.80 13.67 0.82
C PHE A 315 -8.23 13.48 0.32
N MET A 316 -8.72 12.26 0.37
CA MET A 316 -10.06 11.86 -0.06
C MET A 316 -10.89 11.39 1.15
N ASP A 317 -11.01 12.29 2.14
CA ASP A 317 -11.71 12.00 3.38
C ASP A 317 -13.17 12.42 3.29
N TYR A 318 -14.05 11.47 3.54
CA TYR A 318 -15.49 11.67 3.49
C TYR A 318 -16.16 11.15 4.77
N ASP A 319 -17.07 11.95 5.32
CA ASP A 319 -17.94 11.51 6.40
C ASP A 319 -19.21 10.89 5.85
N TYR A 320 -19.71 9.82 6.47
CA TYR A 320 -21.05 9.31 6.16
C TYR A 320 -22.12 10.07 6.95
N ILE A 321 -23.22 10.40 6.29
CA ILE A 321 -24.40 10.98 6.94
C ILE A 321 -25.11 9.82 7.66
N LEU A 322 -25.10 9.88 9.00
CA LEU A 322 -25.69 8.84 9.86
C LEU A 322 -27.08 9.21 10.36
N ASP A 323 -27.42 10.50 10.37
CA ASP A 323 -28.74 11.01 10.78
C ASP A 323 -29.18 12.15 9.86
N SER A 324 -30.43 12.57 9.95
CA SER A 324 -31.05 13.59 9.08
C SER A 324 -30.24 14.90 9.00
N GLY A 325 -29.20 14.91 8.14
CA GLY A 325 -28.33 16.07 7.90
C GLY A 325 -27.08 16.17 8.79
N SER A 326 -26.82 15.20 9.67
CA SER A 326 -25.61 15.12 10.50
C SER A 326 -24.69 13.98 10.07
N ASN A 327 -23.39 14.27 10.01
CA ASN A 327 -22.34 13.28 9.76
C ASN A 327 -22.00 12.44 10.99
N MET A 328 -22.63 12.71 12.10
CA MET A 328 -22.45 12.04 13.38
C MET A 328 -23.82 11.72 13.94
N LYS A 329 -23.91 10.60 14.64
CA LYS A 329 -25.13 10.20 15.34
C LYS A 329 -24.81 10.03 16.80
N GLU A 330 -25.52 10.79 17.63
CA GLU A 330 -25.54 10.61 19.08
C GLU A 330 -26.65 9.65 19.45
N THR A 331 -26.34 8.74 20.37
CA THR A 331 -27.31 7.87 20.99
C THR A 331 -27.04 7.80 22.48
N GLU A 332 -28.09 7.65 23.24
CA GLU A 332 -28.04 7.63 24.70
C GLU A 332 -28.76 6.38 25.22
N PHE A 333 -28.21 5.79 26.25
CA PHE A 333 -28.81 4.65 26.92
C PHE A 333 -28.67 4.78 28.44
N TYR A 334 -29.82 4.87 29.15
CA TYR A 334 -29.85 4.86 30.61
C TYR A 334 -29.84 3.42 31.14
N ASN A 335 -28.91 3.11 32.02
CA ASN A 335 -28.82 1.85 32.72
C ASN A 335 -29.49 1.96 34.11
N PRO A 336 -30.69 1.38 34.31
CA PRO A 336 -31.42 1.52 35.57
C PRO A 336 -30.79 0.72 36.73
N THR A 337 -29.87 -0.21 36.44
CA THR A 337 -29.23 -1.02 37.46
C THR A 337 -28.04 -0.30 38.12
N THR A 338 -27.33 0.54 37.35
CA THR A 338 -26.18 1.31 37.83
C THR A 338 -26.50 2.80 38.05
N LEU A 339 -27.70 3.25 37.66
CA LEU A 339 -28.13 4.65 37.68
C LEU A 339 -27.19 5.56 36.88
N GLU A 340 -26.82 5.10 35.68
CA GLU A 340 -25.87 5.77 34.80
C GLU A 340 -26.46 5.97 33.41
N ASN A 341 -26.10 7.09 32.77
CA ASN A 341 -26.34 7.35 31.37
C ASN A 341 -25.07 7.12 30.57
N ASN A 342 -25.19 6.28 29.54
CA ASN A 342 -24.14 6.05 28.56
C ASN A 342 -24.44 6.89 27.31
N HIS A 343 -23.49 7.75 26.95
CA HIS A 343 -23.54 8.58 25.77
C HIS A 343 -22.62 7.99 24.70
N PHE A 344 -23.12 7.86 23.48
CA PHE A 344 -22.39 7.31 22.36
C PHE A 344 -22.38 8.30 21.21
N LEU A 345 -21.20 8.56 20.65
CA LEU A 345 -21.02 9.33 19.43
C LEU A 345 -20.53 8.39 18.32
N HIS A 346 -21.36 8.15 17.31
CA HIS A 346 -21.02 7.32 16.17
C HIS A 346 -20.44 8.17 15.04
N ALA A 347 -19.34 7.70 14.45
CA ALA A 347 -18.69 8.33 13.30
C ALA A 347 -18.26 7.25 12.29
N TRP A 348 -18.72 7.40 11.05
CA TRP A 348 -18.32 6.55 9.94
C TRP A 348 -17.65 7.40 8.88
N ARG A 349 -16.44 6.98 8.44
CA ARG A 349 -15.60 7.78 7.56
C ARG A 349 -14.86 6.93 6.54
N VAL A 350 -14.57 7.55 5.41
CA VAL A 350 -13.56 7.11 4.46
C VAL A 350 -12.31 7.94 4.73
N PHE A 351 -11.23 7.30 5.07
CA PHE A 351 -9.89 7.87 5.11
C PHE A 351 -9.09 7.31 3.95
N SER A 352 -8.78 8.14 2.98
CA SER A 352 -8.07 7.71 1.77
C SER A 352 -7.27 8.84 1.14
N THR A 353 -6.37 8.48 0.22
CA THR A 353 -5.56 9.42 -0.55
C THR A 353 -5.70 9.15 -2.04
N SER A 354 -5.72 10.20 -2.86
CA SER A 354 -5.77 10.06 -4.31
C SER A 354 -4.40 9.64 -4.87
N PRO A 355 -4.33 8.58 -5.70
CA PRO A 355 -3.12 8.22 -6.41
C PRO A 355 -2.86 9.11 -7.64
N PHE A 356 -3.81 9.96 -8.04
CA PHE A 356 -3.73 10.78 -9.23
C PHE A 356 -3.31 12.22 -8.95
N GLU A 357 -3.47 12.67 -7.71
CA GLU A 357 -3.14 14.02 -7.30
C GLU A 357 -1.65 14.17 -6.96
N ASN A 358 -1.12 15.35 -7.26
CA ASN A 358 0.30 15.64 -7.05
C ASN A 358 0.62 15.77 -5.56
N ALA A 359 1.70 15.08 -5.15
CA ALA A 359 2.25 15.15 -3.81
C ALA A 359 3.78 15.01 -3.85
N VAL A 360 4.48 15.90 -3.15
CA VAL A 360 5.94 15.92 -3.10
C VAL A 360 6.43 16.03 -1.66
N VAL A 361 7.27 15.10 -1.23
CA VAL A 361 7.97 15.14 0.04
C VAL A 361 9.41 15.64 -0.17
N PHE A 362 9.81 16.60 0.64
CA PHE A 362 11.21 17.04 0.70
C PHE A 362 11.98 16.20 1.71
N THR A 363 13.17 15.77 1.34
CA THR A 363 14.02 14.95 2.21
C THR A 363 15.47 15.39 2.09
N THR A 364 16.26 15.12 3.13
CA THR A 364 17.71 15.31 3.10
C THR A 364 18.45 14.08 2.57
N ASP A 365 17.80 12.91 2.53
CA ASP A 365 18.38 11.67 2.03
C ASP A 365 18.25 11.56 0.50
N THR A 366 19.16 10.80 -0.13
CA THR A 366 19.06 10.51 -1.56
C THR A 366 18.05 9.40 -1.80
N PRO A 367 16.99 9.64 -2.59
CA PRO A 367 16.09 8.56 -3.00
C PRO A 367 16.85 7.54 -3.86
N ALA A 368 16.80 6.27 -3.48
CA ALA A 368 17.36 5.15 -4.24
C ALA A 368 16.65 3.86 -3.88
N VAL A 369 16.56 2.95 -4.85
CA VAL A 369 16.17 1.56 -4.62
C VAL A 369 17.44 0.72 -4.67
N THR A 370 17.69 -0.08 -3.64
CA THR A 370 18.92 -0.88 -3.51
C THR A 370 18.70 -2.36 -3.79
N ALA A 371 17.50 -2.87 -3.58
CA ALA A 371 17.16 -4.26 -3.87
C ALA A 371 15.65 -4.45 -4.06
N VAL A 372 15.31 -5.42 -4.87
CA VAL A 372 13.98 -6.04 -4.97
C VAL A 372 14.16 -7.50 -4.58
N ALA A 373 13.22 -8.08 -3.83
CA ALA A 373 13.22 -9.49 -3.45
C ALA A 373 11.83 -10.07 -3.68
N VAL A 374 11.72 -11.06 -4.55
CA VAL A 374 10.47 -11.75 -4.89
C VAL A 374 10.27 -12.93 -3.95
N SER A 375 9.06 -13.12 -3.48
CA SER A 375 8.69 -14.26 -2.65
C SER A 375 7.36 -14.89 -3.12
N PRO A 376 7.31 -16.24 -3.25
CA PRO A 376 8.44 -17.17 -3.17
C PRO A 376 9.40 -17.05 -4.37
N GLU A 377 10.69 -17.29 -4.16
CA GLU A 377 11.71 -17.32 -5.22
C GLU A 377 11.51 -18.49 -6.18
N SER A 378 10.96 -19.59 -5.66
CA SER A 378 10.58 -20.76 -6.45
C SER A 378 9.31 -21.39 -5.91
N ALA A 379 8.48 -21.93 -6.80
CA ALA A 379 7.27 -22.66 -6.44
C ALA A 379 6.89 -23.67 -7.53
N THR A 380 6.12 -24.69 -7.12
CA THR A 380 5.46 -25.60 -8.05
C THR A 380 3.96 -25.37 -8.00
N MET A 381 3.32 -25.24 -9.16
CA MET A 381 1.87 -25.07 -9.26
C MET A 381 1.30 -25.99 -10.34
N TYR A 382 -0.01 -26.26 -10.28
CA TYR A 382 -0.71 -27.04 -11.29
C TYR A 382 -1.39 -26.12 -12.32
N LYS A 383 -1.64 -26.69 -13.52
CA LYS A 383 -2.41 -26.00 -14.58
C LYS A 383 -3.78 -25.57 -14.08
N GLY A 384 -4.24 -24.42 -14.50
CA GLY A 384 -5.53 -23.84 -14.09
C GLY A 384 -5.52 -23.19 -12.71
N GLN A 385 -4.37 -23.13 -12.04
CA GLN A 385 -4.23 -22.48 -10.73
C GLN A 385 -3.71 -21.05 -10.84
N LYS A 386 -3.86 -20.32 -9.74
CA LYS A 386 -3.30 -18.99 -9.53
C LYS A 386 -2.32 -19.01 -8.37
N LEU A 387 -1.23 -18.29 -8.52
CA LEU A 387 -0.20 -18.12 -7.49
C LEU A 387 -0.03 -16.63 -7.20
N GLN A 388 -0.12 -16.27 -5.91
CA GLN A 388 0.17 -14.92 -5.47
C GLN A 388 1.65 -14.81 -5.13
N LEU A 389 2.34 -13.91 -5.83
CA LEU A 389 3.72 -13.50 -5.55
C LEU A 389 3.71 -12.13 -4.89
N SER A 390 4.71 -11.87 -4.07
CA SER A 390 4.96 -10.57 -3.44
C SER A 390 6.39 -10.12 -3.72
N ALA A 391 6.61 -8.80 -3.78
CA ALA A 391 7.95 -8.24 -3.92
C ALA A 391 8.23 -7.28 -2.77
N ALA A 392 9.33 -7.49 -2.06
CA ALA A 392 9.84 -6.59 -1.04
C ALA A 392 10.91 -5.69 -1.65
N VAL A 393 10.71 -4.37 -1.58
CA VAL A 393 11.63 -3.37 -2.14
C VAL A 393 12.38 -2.66 -1.01
N THR A 394 13.69 -2.75 -1.02
CA THR A 394 14.57 -2.00 -0.12
C THR A 394 14.92 -0.66 -0.76
N ALA A 395 14.49 0.43 -0.11
CA ALA A 395 14.65 1.77 -0.63
C ALA A 395 15.13 2.76 0.44
N THR A 396 15.82 3.83 0.02
CA THR A 396 16.25 4.95 0.84
C THR A 396 15.63 6.25 0.33
N GLY A 397 15.60 7.29 1.17
CA GLY A 397 15.12 8.62 0.78
C GLY A 397 13.69 8.67 0.25
N PHE A 398 12.85 7.72 0.65
CA PHE A 398 11.45 7.56 0.22
C PHE A 398 11.30 7.33 -1.30
N ALA A 399 12.23 6.61 -1.93
CA ALA A 399 12.06 6.20 -3.31
C ALA A 399 10.84 5.30 -3.48
N ASN A 400 10.19 5.38 -4.63
CA ASN A 400 8.99 4.61 -4.91
C ASN A 400 9.27 3.11 -4.85
N LYS A 401 8.53 2.38 -4.02
CA LYS A 401 8.65 0.93 -3.81
C LYS A 401 7.75 0.10 -4.73
N ALA A 402 7.05 0.71 -5.65
CA ALA A 402 6.23 -0.03 -6.60
C ALA A 402 7.10 -0.85 -7.55
N VAL A 403 6.58 -2.01 -7.96
CA VAL A 403 7.22 -2.90 -8.94
C VAL A 403 6.31 -3.12 -10.13
N LEU A 404 6.93 -3.34 -11.29
CA LEU A 404 6.28 -3.82 -12.50
C LEU A 404 6.50 -5.31 -12.61
N TRP A 405 5.41 -6.06 -12.67
CA TRP A 405 5.43 -7.50 -12.86
C TRP A 405 5.40 -7.87 -14.32
N SER A 406 6.27 -8.78 -14.71
CA SER A 406 6.33 -9.34 -16.05
C SER A 406 6.64 -10.84 -15.99
N ILE A 407 6.34 -11.55 -17.08
CA ILE A 407 6.72 -12.96 -17.27
C ILE A 407 7.51 -13.07 -18.57
N ASP A 408 8.25 -14.14 -18.69
CA ASP A 408 8.98 -14.45 -19.91
C ASP A 408 8.04 -14.59 -21.13
N SER A 409 8.52 -14.18 -22.31
CA SER A 409 7.72 -14.14 -23.54
C SER A 409 7.26 -15.52 -24.00
N SER A 410 8.03 -16.58 -23.68
CA SER A 410 7.68 -17.95 -24.08
C SER A 410 6.48 -18.44 -23.26
N SER A 411 6.44 -18.15 -21.98
CA SER A 411 5.32 -18.50 -21.09
C SER A 411 4.08 -17.65 -21.38
N ALA A 412 4.26 -16.37 -21.71
CA ALA A 412 3.17 -15.50 -22.14
C ALA A 412 2.52 -16.00 -23.44
N SER A 413 3.32 -16.45 -24.42
CA SER A 413 2.82 -17.01 -25.67
C SER A 413 2.02 -18.30 -25.50
N LYS A 414 2.24 -19.03 -24.40
CA LYS A 414 1.50 -20.23 -23.99
C LYS A 414 0.25 -19.93 -23.15
N GLY A 415 -0.09 -18.65 -22.95
CA GLY A 415 -1.30 -18.21 -22.26
C GLY A 415 -1.14 -17.91 -20.77
N ALA A 416 0.05 -18.07 -20.19
CA ALA A 416 0.31 -17.60 -18.83
C ALA A 416 0.25 -16.06 -18.76
N SER A 417 -0.19 -15.52 -17.63
CA SER A 417 -0.29 -14.07 -17.42
C SER A 417 -0.08 -13.69 -15.97
N ILE A 418 0.49 -12.53 -15.75
CA ILE A 418 0.62 -11.95 -14.41
C ILE A 418 -0.03 -10.57 -14.39
N ASN A 419 -0.73 -10.26 -13.31
CA ASN A 419 -1.28 -8.92 -13.10
C ASN A 419 -0.32 -8.06 -12.25
N GLN A 420 -0.58 -6.74 -12.20
CA GLN A 420 0.27 -5.82 -11.43
C GLN A 420 0.13 -5.95 -9.90
N LYS A 421 -0.71 -6.87 -9.42
CA LYS A 421 -0.78 -7.27 -8.00
C LYS A 421 0.10 -8.49 -7.68
N GLY A 422 0.83 -9.02 -8.68
CA GLY A 422 1.68 -10.19 -8.50
C GLY A 422 0.92 -11.53 -8.55
N GLU A 423 -0.33 -11.57 -9.03
CA GLU A 423 -1.07 -12.80 -9.22
C GLU A 423 -0.75 -13.41 -10.58
N LEU A 424 0.00 -14.50 -10.57
CA LEU A 424 0.29 -15.32 -11.73
C LEU A 424 -0.89 -16.26 -12.00
N ASN A 425 -1.41 -16.25 -13.22
CA ASN A 425 -2.47 -17.13 -13.68
C ASN A 425 -1.94 -18.03 -14.81
N VAL A 426 -2.07 -19.33 -14.64
CA VAL A 426 -1.69 -20.35 -15.63
C VAL A 426 -2.97 -21.02 -16.12
N PRO A 427 -3.27 -21.02 -17.42
CA PRO A 427 -4.48 -21.65 -17.96
C PRO A 427 -4.46 -23.18 -17.81
N SER A 428 -5.62 -23.80 -17.82
CA SER A 428 -5.77 -25.26 -17.67
C SER A 428 -5.21 -26.06 -18.86
N ASP A 429 -5.10 -25.42 -20.01
CA ASP A 429 -4.55 -25.97 -21.25
C ASP A 429 -3.09 -25.59 -21.50
N TYR A 430 -2.40 -25.05 -20.47
CA TYR A 430 -0.98 -24.67 -20.59
C TYR A 430 -0.14 -25.86 -21.04
N PRO A 431 0.61 -25.75 -22.14
CA PRO A 431 1.40 -26.87 -22.67
C PRO A 431 2.64 -27.13 -21.78
N THR A 432 2.73 -28.32 -21.24
CA THR A 432 3.91 -28.81 -20.54
C THR A 432 4.44 -30.06 -21.23
N VAL A 433 5.75 -30.21 -21.21
CA VAL A 433 6.44 -31.40 -21.64
C VAL A 433 7.09 -32.01 -20.39
N GLU A 434 6.71 -33.23 -20.09
CA GLU A 434 7.34 -33.99 -19.00
C GLU A 434 8.73 -34.47 -19.45
N GLY A 435 9.71 -34.34 -18.57
CA GLY A 435 11.05 -34.80 -18.87
C GLY A 435 11.10 -36.34 -18.89
N VAL A 436 11.65 -36.88 -19.96
CA VAL A 436 11.86 -38.32 -20.10
C VAL A 436 13.35 -38.58 -20.11
N GLN A 437 13.78 -39.50 -19.25
CA GLN A 437 15.17 -39.95 -19.15
C GLN A 437 15.55 -40.77 -20.38
N GLY A 438 16.54 -40.32 -21.11
CA GLY A 438 17.08 -41.08 -22.26
C GLY A 438 17.91 -42.28 -21.79
N VAL A 439 17.77 -43.36 -22.55
CA VAL A 439 18.56 -44.58 -22.36
C VAL A 439 19.11 -45.01 -23.72
N TYR A 440 20.41 -45.03 -23.81
CA TYR A 440 21.16 -45.35 -25.01
C TYR A 440 22.10 -46.51 -24.73
N THR A 441 22.26 -47.43 -25.69
CA THR A 441 23.11 -48.59 -25.54
C THR A 441 24.13 -48.66 -26.64
N LEU A 442 25.34 -49.01 -26.30
CA LEU A 442 26.43 -49.34 -27.16
C LEU A 442 26.76 -50.82 -26.98
N THR A 443 26.54 -51.63 -27.97
CA THR A 443 26.77 -53.08 -27.91
C THR A 443 28.02 -53.44 -28.69
N ILE A 444 28.96 -54.07 -28.04
CA ILE A 444 30.12 -54.66 -28.67
C ILE A 444 29.69 -56.03 -29.20
N SER A 445 29.40 -56.12 -30.46
CA SER A 445 28.88 -57.35 -31.11
C SER A 445 29.98 -58.38 -31.39
N THR A 446 31.17 -57.90 -31.69
CA THR A 446 32.39 -58.68 -31.87
C THR A 446 33.52 -57.99 -31.12
N ALA A 447 34.39 -58.72 -30.41
CA ALA A 447 35.53 -58.13 -29.74
C ALA A 447 36.42 -57.38 -30.76
N LEU A 448 36.76 -56.13 -30.43
CA LEU A 448 37.63 -55.25 -31.25
C LEU A 448 39.04 -55.86 -31.26
N ALA A 449 39.72 -55.74 -32.40
CA ALA A 449 41.07 -56.24 -32.57
C ALA A 449 42.13 -55.29 -31.96
N GLU A 450 43.32 -55.83 -31.68
CA GLU A 450 44.42 -55.01 -31.20
C GLU A 450 44.82 -53.94 -32.21
N GLY A 451 44.76 -52.64 -31.78
CA GLY A 451 45.06 -51.47 -32.62
C GLY A 451 43.85 -50.78 -33.21
N GLU A 452 42.66 -51.32 -33.06
CA GLU A 452 41.40 -50.63 -33.40
C GLU A 452 41.02 -49.64 -32.28
N THR A 453 40.48 -48.47 -32.65
CA THR A 453 40.11 -47.42 -31.71
C THR A 453 38.65 -47.09 -31.83
N LEU A 454 37.94 -47.08 -30.71
CA LEU A 454 36.57 -46.62 -30.55
C LEU A 454 36.60 -45.31 -29.75
N VAL A 455 35.93 -44.27 -30.27
CA VAL A 455 35.81 -42.99 -29.59
C VAL A 455 34.38 -42.74 -29.15
N ILE A 456 34.16 -42.37 -27.86
CA ILE A 456 32.86 -42.07 -27.27
C ILE A 456 32.96 -40.73 -26.59
N GLY A 457 32.34 -39.67 -27.18
CA GLY A 457 32.61 -38.30 -26.75
C GLY A 457 34.10 -37.95 -26.92
N ASP A 458 34.79 -37.66 -25.82
CA ASP A 458 36.24 -37.42 -25.82
C ASP A 458 37.06 -38.66 -25.31
N VAL A 459 36.40 -39.78 -25.04
CA VAL A 459 37.02 -40.98 -24.53
C VAL A 459 37.49 -41.86 -25.70
N GLU A 460 38.81 -42.05 -25.85
CA GLU A 460 39.42 -43.02 -26.77
C GLU A 460 39.64 -44.35 -26.07
N TYR A 461 39.10 -45.44 -26.63
CA TYR A 461 39.30 -46.80 -26.16
C TYR A 461 40.03 -47.60 -27.22
N THR A 462 41.12 -48.20 -26.85
CA THR A 462 41.85 -49.20 -27.65
C THR A 462 42.04 -50.45 -26.82
N PRO A 463 41.68 -51.67 -27.32
CA PRO A 463 41.79 -52.90 -26.55
C PRO A 463 43.21 -53.13 -26.00
N ALA A 464 43.31 -53.40 -24.68
CA ALA A 464 44.54 -53.73 -24.02
C ALA A 464 44.81 -55.27 -24.08
N ALA A 465 46.04 -55.66 -23.87
CA ALA A 465 46.35 -57.09 -23.80
C ALA A 465 45.60 -57.78 -22.64
N GLY A 466 44.69 -58.69 -22.96
CA GLY A 466 43.78 -59.35 -22.03
C GLY A 466 42.31 -58.94 -22.12
N ASP A 467 41.95 -57.94 -22.97
CA ASP A 467 40.58 -57.58 -23.29
C ASP A 467 40.11 -58.35 -24.54
N ASP A 468 40.09 -59.68 -24.43
CA ASP A 468 39.90 -60.62 -25.59
C ASP A 468 38.40 -60.87 -25.89
N THR A 469 37.48 -60.42 -25.02
CA THR A 469 36.05 -60.67 -25.20
C THR A 469 35.24 -59.33 -25.22
N ALA A 470 34.08 -59.33 -25.89
CA ALA A 470 33.17 -58.20 -25.90
C ALA A 470 32.77 -57.77 -24.48
N SER A 471 32.63 -58.69 -23.53
CA SER A 471 32.29 -58.41 -22.13
C SER A 471 33.42 -57.68 -21.38
N GLU A 472 34.66 -58.08 -21.58
CA GLU A 472 35.86 -57.47 -20.99
C GLU A 472 36.05 -56.06 -21.57
N GLN A 473 35.94 -55.90 -22.88
CA GLN A 473 36.01 -54.61 -23.56
C GLN A 473 34.88 -53.66 -23.13
N GLY A 474 33.64 -54.16 -23.00
CA GLY A 474 32.55 -53.40 -22.46
C GLY A 474 32.77 -52.89 -21.04
N ALA A 475 33.42 -53.70 -20.18
CA ALA A 475 33.77 -53.30 -18.84
C ALA A 475 34.88 -52.22 -18.81
N ALA A 476 35.85 -52.33 -19.72
CA ALA A 476 36.92 -51.35 -19.84
C ALA A 476 36.41 -50.00 -20.37
N ILE A 477 35.48 -50.01 -21.36
CA ILE A 477 34.81 -48.83 -21.90
C ILE A 477 33.95 -48.19 -20.81
N ASP A 478 33.15 -48.95 -20.06
CA ASP A 478 32.36 -48.47 -18.94
C ASP A 478 33.25 -47.71 -17.94
N ALA A 479 34.33 -48.30 -17.50
CA ALA A 479 35.29 -47.69 -16.57
C ALA A 479 35.96 -46.43 -17.14
N ALA A 480 36.29 -46.40 -18.44
CA ALA A 480 36.89 -45.26 -19.09
C ALA A 480 35.89 -44.09 -19.22
N CYS A 481 34.63 -44.37 -19.59
CA CYS A 481 33.55 -43.38 -19.71
C CYS A 481 33.10 -42.88 -18.32
N GLU A 482 33.10 -43.70 -17.26
CA GLU A 482 32.84 -43.23 -15.90
C GLU A 482 33.93 -42.32 -15.36
N ALA A 483 35.18 -42.50 -15.80
CA ALA A 483 36.32 -41.66 -15.41
C ALA A 483 36.33 -40.30 -16.14
N ASP A 484 35.64 -40.19 -17.25
CA ASP A 484 35.50 -38.93 -17.97
C ASP A 484 34.49 -37.98 -17.30
N GLU A 485 34.94 -36.73 -17.03
CA GLU A 485 34.13 -35.76 -16.27
C GLU A 485 32.88 -35.32 -17.03
N GLU A 486 32.94 -35.20 -18.37
CA GLU A 486 31.83 -34.71 -19.18
C GLU A 486 30.74 -35.78 -19.35
N LEU A 487 31.12 -37.01 -19.73
CA LEU A 487 30.18 -38.13 -19.86
C LEU A 487 29.56 -38.49 -18.51
N ASN A 488 30.37 -38.57 -17.47
CA ASN A 488 29.89 -38.87 -16.12
C ASN A 488 28.99 -37.77 -15.56
N ALA A 489 29.15 -36.49 -15.94
CA ALA A 489 28.22 -35.42 -15.55
C ALA A 489 26.83 -35.64 -16.17
N LEU A 490 26.74 -36.13 -17.39
CA LEU A 490 25.51 -36.25 -18.18
C LEU A 490 24.80 -37.60 -18.00
N TYR A 491 25.56 -38.70 -17.86
CA TYR A 491 25.01 -40.05 -17.85
C TYR A 491 25.41 -40.85 -16.60
N THR A 492 24.55 -41.77 -16.23
CA THR A 492 24.91 -42.93 -15.42
C THR A 492 25.28 -44.06 -16.40
N ILE A 493 26.50 -44.58 -16.33
CA ILE A 493 27.04 -45.53 -17.27
C ILE A 493 27.07 -46.89 -16.58
N THR A 494 26.73 -47.94 -17.26
CA THR A 494 26.74 -49.31 -16.73
C THR A 494 27.03 -50.29 -17.85
N ASN A 495 27.78 -51.33 -17.55
CA ASN A 495 28.03 -52.42 -18.49
C ASN A 495 27.34 -53.72 -18.04
N SER A 496 26.80 -54.44 -18.99
CA SER A 496 26.31 -55.80 -18.82
C SER A 496 26.62 -56.63 -20.05
N ASP A 497 27.58 -57.52 -19.92
CA ASP A 497 27.95 -58.51 -20.92
C ASP A 497 28.28 -57.94 -22.31
N GLY A 498 29.08 -56.85 -22.34
CA GLY A 498 29.47 -56.15 -23.56
C GLY A 498 28.47 -55.13 -24.09
N VAL A 499 27.38 -54.85 -23.33
CA VAL A 499 26.43 -53.78 -23.59
C VAL A 499 26.66 -52.65 -22.62
N VAL A 500 27.25 -51.57 -23.07
CA VAL A 500 27.43 -50.35 -22.28
C VAL A 500 26.16 -49.48 -22.42
N THR A 501 25.52 -49.17 -21.29
CA THR A 501 24.27 -48.42 -21.23
C THR A 501 24.52 -47.04 -20.64
N PHE A 502 24.15 -46.01 -21.38
CA PHE A 502 24.18 -44.59 -20.99
C PHE A 502 22.78 -44.16 -20.63
N THR A 503 22.55 -43.86 -19.35
CA THR A 503 21.27 -43.38 -18.86
C THR A 503 21.40 -41.90 -18.45
N GLU A 504 20.66 -41.00 -19.10
CA GLU A 504 20.71 -39.56 -18.76
C GLU A 504 20.43 -39.34 -17.27
N LYS A 505 21.24 -38.51 -16.60
CA LYS A 505 21.03 -38.16 -15.19
C LYS A 505 19.89 -37.19 -15.02
N SER A 506 19.28 -37.18 -13.85
CA SER A 506 18.26 -36.17 -13.49
C SER A 506 18.83 -34.77 -13.67
N GLY A 507 18.06 -33.89 -14.37
CA GLY A 507 18.49 -32.56 -14.74
C GLY A 507 19.17 -32.44 -16.11
N HIS A 508 19.49 -33.55 -16.77
CA HIS A 508 20.12 -33.60 -18.09
C HIS A 508 19.28 -34.34 -19.15
N TYR A 509 17.97 -34.39 -18.95
CA TYR A 509 17.04 -35.06 -19.87
C TYR A 509 17.03 -34.41 -21.24
N GLY A 510 17.11 -35.21 -22.29
CA GLY A 510 17.06 -34.76 -23.68
C GLY A 510 18.42 -34.31 -24.23
N VAL A 511 19.50 -34.58 -23.57
CA VAL A 511 20.86 -34.37 -24.10
C VAL A 511 21.10 -35.24 -25.34
N GLY A 512 20.54 -36.45 -25.37
CA GLY A 512 20.68 -37.41 -26.49
C GLY A 512 21.70 -38.48 -26.24
N ALA A 513 22.00 -39.29 -27.27
CA ALA A 513 23.05 -40.32 -27.20
C ALA A 513 24.44 -39.67 -27.16
N PRO A 514 25.44 -40.25 -26.48
CA PRO A 514 26.81 -39.83 -26.64
C PRO A 514 27.25 -40.02 -28.11
N VAL A 515 28.11 -39.12 -28.55
CA VAL A 515 28.65 -39.23 -29.92
C VAL A 515 29.64 -40.40 -29.94
N VAL A 516 29.43 -41.29 -30.91
CA VAL A 516 30.33 -42.47 -31.11
C VAL A 516 30.99 -42.31 -32.44
N ASP A 517 32.31 -42.47 -32.50
CA ASP A 517 33.08 -42.59 -33.73
C ASP A 517 33.69 -44.00 -33.80
N ASP A 518 33.14 -44.80 -34.68
CA ASP A 518 33.53 -46.19 -34.96
C ASP A 518 34.20 -46.33 -36.33
N SER A 519 34.70 -45.21 -36.91
CA SER A 519 35.24 -45.16 -38.28
C SER A 519 36.47 -46.07 -38.51
N ASP A 520 37.19 -46.36 -37.43
CA ASP A 520 38.37 -47.25 -37.46
C ASP A 520 38.01 -48.76 -37.29
N LEU A 521 36.71 -49.06 -37.09
CA LEU A 521 36.21 -50.41 -36.81
C LEU A 521 35.63 -51.08 -38.04
N ALA A 522 35.58 -52.42 -38.06
CA ALA A 522 34.85 -53.13 -39.11
C ALA A 522 33.32 -52.98 -38.94
N THR A 523 32.60 -52.89 -40.03
CA THR A 523 31.15 -52.63 -40.01
C THR A 523 30.41 -53.72 -39.20
N GLY A 524 29.73 -53.29 -38.10
CA GLY A 524 28.89 -54.16 -37.29
C GLY A 524 29.60 -54.73 -36.02
N GLU A 525 30.83 -54.32 -35.73
CA GLU A 525 31.52 -54.68 -34.48
C GLU A 525 30.90 -53.98 -33.28
N VAL A 526 30.47 -52.76 -33.48
CA VAL A 526 29.74 -51.96 -32.48
C VAL A 526 28.36 -51.60 -33.03
N LEU A 527 27.34 -51.71 -32.18
CA LEU A 527 25.95 -51.37 -32.51
C LEU A 527 25.41 -50.38 -31.50
N GLU A 528 25.00 -49.22 -32.01
CA GLU A 528 24.30 -48.22 -31.21
C GLU A 528 22.78 -48.42 -31.26
N ALA A 529 22.13 -48.27 -30.12
CA ALA A 529 20.66 -48.26 -30.08
C ALA A 529 20.13 -47.26 -29.04
N THR A 530 19.03 -46.63 -29.42
CA THR A 530 18.27 -45.79 -28.49
C THR A 530 17.10 -46.59 -27.94
N THR A 531 17.20 -46.99 -26.66
CA THR A 531 16.14 -47.73 -25.97
C THR A 531 14.99 -46.80 -25.57
N THR A 532 15.33 -45.63 -25.06
CA THR A 532 14.38 -44.59 -24.71
C THR A 532 14.96 -43.24 -25.17
N LYS A 533 14.21 -42.49 -25.95
CA LYS A 533 14.62 -41.13 -26.34
C LYS A 533 14.41 -40.18 -25.20
N GLY A 534 15.44 -39.48 -24.78
CA GLY A 534 15.35 -38.43 -23.80
C GLY A 534 14.52 -37.24 -24.29
N VAL A 535 13.78 -36.61 -23.40
CA VAL A 535 12.95 -35.43 -23.68
C VAL A 535 13.22 -34.38 -22.63
N THR A 536 13.65 -33.21 -23.07
CA THR A 536 13.85 -32.05 -22.20
C THR A 536 12.50 -31.59 -21.62
N PRO A 537 12.37 -31.45 -20.29
CA PRO A 537 11.15 -30.92 -19.68
C PRO A 537 10.92 -29.47 -20.06
N SER A 538 9.67 -29.05 -19.96
CA SER A 538 9.33 -27.64 -20.15
C SER A 538 10.10 -26.76 -19.16
N SER A 539 10.66 -25.66 -19.65
CA SER A 539 11.28 -24.66 -18.77
C SER A 539 10.24 -24.08 -17.80
N PRO A 540 10.61 -23.78 -16.57
CA PRO A 540 9.74 -23.10 -15.61
C PRO A 540 9.38 -21.71 -16.12
N ILE A 541 8.25 -21.19 -15.64
CA ILE A 541 7.83 -19.79 -15.91
C ILE A 541 8.74 -18.87 -15.08
N THR A 542 9.42 -17.97 -15.75
CA THR A 542 10.19 -16.93 -15.08
C THR A 542 9.32 -15.68 -14.88
N VAL A 543 9.08 -15.35 -13.61
CA VAL A 543 8.38 -14.12 -13.23
C VAL A 543 9.41 -13.10 -12.79
N THR A 544 9.32 -11.88 -13.30
CA THR A 544 10.24 -10.78 -12.98
C THR A 544 9.47 -9.64 -12.32
N ALA A 545 9.98 -9.13 -11.19
CA ALA A 545 9.55 -7.90 -10.57
C ALA A 545 10.64 -6.83 -10.75
N THR A 546 10.36 -5.79 -11.50
CA THR A 546 11.28 -4.68 -11.77
C THR A 546 10.84 -3.44 -11.02
N SER A 547 11.77 -2.73 -10.36
CA SER A 547 11.46 -1.48 -9.67
C SER A 547 10.96 -0.41 -10.64
N VAL A 548 9.88 0.29 -10.25
CA VAL A 548 9.37 1.46 -11.01
C VAL A 548 10.30 2.67 -10.89
N PHE A 549 11.03 2.78 -9.78
CA PHE A 549 11.92 3.90 -9.54
C PHE A 549 13.26 3.76 -10.29
N ASP A 550 13.80 2.56 -10.36
CA ASP A 550 15.06 2.22 -11.01
C ASP A 550 14.90 0.88 -11.74
N ASP A 551 14.77 0.93 -13.06
CA ASP A 551 14.54 -0.23 -13.92
C ASP A 551 15.74 -1.19 -14.00
N SER A 552 16.91 -0.76 -13.53
CA SER A 552 18.10 -1.62 -13.41
C SER A 552 18.01 -2.58 -12.21
N VAL A 553 17.10 -2.34 -11.26
CA VAL A 553 16.94 -3.17 -10.06
C VAL A 553 15.70 -4.05 -10.21
N SER A 554 15.93 -5.35 -10.31
CA SER A 554 14.88 -6.35 -10.48
C SER A 554 15.25 -7.66 -9.79
N ASP A 555 14.27 -8.51 -9.58
CA ASP A 555 14.43 -9.87 -9.08
C ASP A 555 13.46 -10.82 -9.76
N THR A 556 13.77 -12.13 -9.74
CA THR A 556 13.03 -13.13 -10.48
C THR A 556 12.60 -14.30 -9.61
N ALA A 557 11.45 -14.90 -9.94
CA ALA A 557 10.99 -16.15 -9.39
C ALA A 557 10.83 -17.20 -10.49
N SER A 558 11.15 -18.45 -10.16
CA SER A 558 11.06 -19.60 -11.06
C SER A 558 9.88 -20.50 -10.66
N ILE A 559 8.87 -20.62 -11.51
CA ILE A 559 7.64 -21.35 -11.23
C ILE A 559 7.53 -22.58 -12.13
N THR A 560 7.64 -23.75 -11.53
CA THR A 560 7.52 -25.04 -12.23
C THR A 560 6.05 -25.43 -12.34
N ILE A 561 5.63 -25.89 -13.53
CA ILE A 561 4.27 -26.37 -13.77
C ILE A 561 4.27 -27.90 -13.73
N ALA A 562 3.52 -28.45 -12.76
CA ALA A 562 3.33 -29.89 -12.56
C ALA A 562 2.10 -30.43 -13.31
#